data_a40b88cc8d02a5c66ad8b021470956d8
#
_entry.id   a40b88cc8d02a5c66ad8b021470956d8
#
_cell.length_a   1.000
_cell.length_b   1.000
_cell.length_c   1.000
_cell.angle_alpha   90.00
_cell.angle_beta   90.00
_cell.angle_gamma   90.00
#
_symmetry.space_group_name_H-M   'P 1'
#
loop_
_entity.id
_entity.type
_entity.pdbx_description
1 polymer ?
#
loop_
_entity_poly.entity_id
_entity_poly.type
_entity_poly.pdbx_seq_one_letter_code
_entity_poly.pdbx_strand_id
1 'polypeptide(L)'
;MIRRSMRALCLITVKPGKVDVLLKILQKFRKTIREIMVVTGRADIAVVLQGTIDEINNLVIDFKKIKEIVSTETLIEVEVDMGWSKP
;
A
#
# COMPACT_ATOMS: atom_id res chain seq x y z
N MET A 1 -13.71 21.01 -7.69
CA MET A 1 -13.35 19.80 -8.47
C MET A 1 -13.26 18.60 -7.55
N ILE A 2 -13.91 17.52 -7.92
CA ILE A 2 -13.90 16.30 -7.12
C ILE A 2 -12.67 15.50 -7.51
N ARG A 3 -11.83 15.22 -6.55
CA ARG A 3 -10.68 14.35 -6.77
C ARG A 3 -11.11 12.92 -6.76
N ARG A 4 -10.58 12.17 -7.70
CA ARG A 4 -10.92 10.77 -7.84
C ARG A 4 -10.17 9.93 -6.83
N SER A 5 -10.91 9.08 -6.12
CA SER A 5 -10.32 8.07 -5.26
C SER A 5 -9.87 6.89 -6.11
N MET A 6 -8.71 6.36 -5.82
CA MET A 6 -8.18 5.20 -6.51
C MET A 6 -7.60 4.21 -5.51
N ARG A 7 -7.37 3.00 -5.96
CA ARG A 7 -6.75 1.97 -5.13
C ARG A 7 -5.34 1.70 -5.59
N ALA A 8 -4.54 1.23 -4.67
CA ALA A 8 -3.18 0.81 -4.95
C ALA A 8 -2.83 -0.38 -4.08
N LEU A 9 -1.90 -1.18 -4.55
CA LEU A 9 -1.36 -2.30 -3.79
C LEU A 9 0.11 -2.02 -3.56
N CYS A 10 0.50 -1.87 -2.30
CA CYS A 10 1.90 -1.64 -1.95
C CYS A 10 2.50 -2.91 -1.39
N LEU A 11 3.53 -3.42 -2.04
CA LEU A 11 4.25 -4.61 -1.62
C LEU A 11 5.49 -4.15 -0.85
N ILE A 12 5.64 -4.63 0.38
CA ILE A 12 6.70 -4.16 1.27
C ILE A 12 7.60 -5.32 1.64
N THR A 13 8.89 -5.12 1.44
CA THR A 13 9.91 -6.04 1.93
C THR A 13 10.46 -5.49 3.24
N VAL A 14 10.47 -6.32 4.27
CA VAL A 14 10.77 -5.93 5.64
C VAL A 14 12.09 -6.54 6.07
N LYS A 15 12.83 -5.85 6.92
CA LYS A 15 14.05 -6.41 7.52
C LYS A 15 13.70 -7.68 8.30
N PRO A 16 14.57 -8.68 8.29
CA PRO A 16 14.32 -9.93 9.01
C PRO A 16 13.94 -9.69 10.47
N GLY A 17 12.88 -10.36 10.92
CA GLY A 17 12.43 -10.27 12.29
C GLY A 17 11.66 -9.01 12.65
N LYS A 18 11.33 -8.14 11.67
CA LYS A 18 10.71 -6.84 11.94
C LYS A 18 9.27 -6.74 11.46
N VAL A 19 8.65 -7.84 11.04
CA VAL A 19 7.27 -7.80 10.53
C VAL A 19 6.31 -7.31 11.61
N ASP A 20 6.41 -7.85 12.82
CA ASP A 20 5.51 -7.45 13.91
C ASP A 20 5.64 -5.98 14.27
N VAL A 21 6.87 -5.49 14.29
CA VAL A 21 7.12 -4.06 14.57
C VAL A 21 6.50 -3.20 13.49
N LEU A 22 6.68 -3.60 12.22
CA LEU A 22 6.15 -2.81 11.11
C LEU A 22 4.62 -2.81 11.10
N LEU A 23 3.99 -3.95 11.42
CA LEU A 23 2.53 -3.99 11.49
C LEU A 23 1.98 -2.95 12.46
N LYS A 24 2.64 -2.78 13.60
CA LYS A 24 2.24 -1.77 14.58
C LYS A 24 2.42 -0.35 14.04
N ILE A 25 3.51 -0.12 13.34
CA ILE A 25 3.78 1.20 12.74
C ILE A 25 2.72 1.51 11.69
N LEU A 26 2.39 0.54 10.83
CA LEU A 26 1.43 0.75 9.74
C LEU A 26 0.03 1.09 10.24
N GLN A 27 -0.34 0.63 11.43
CA GLN A 27 -1.65 0.94 12.00
C GLN A 27 -1.85 2.43 12.25
N LYS A 28 -0.79 3.21 12.26
CA LYS A 28 -0.89 4.66 12.41
C LYS A 28 -1.37 5.37 11.14
N PHE A 29 -1.39 4.67 10.02
CA PHE A 29 -1.73 5.25 8.71
C PHE A 29 -3.11 4.82 8.23
N ARG A 30 -4.08 4.72 9.13
CA ARG A 30 -5.40 4.17 8.84
C ARG A 30 -6.19 4.97 7.81
N LYS A 31 -5.88 6.24 7.64
CA LYS A 31 -6.65 7.09 6.74
C LYS A 31 -6.62 6.57 5.30
N THR A 32 -5.48 6.11 4.85
CA THR A 32 -5.28 5.68 3.47
C THR A 32 -5.19 4.16 3.34
N ILE A 33 -4.82 3.46 4.42
CA ILE A 33 -4.71 2.00 4.41
C ILE A 33 -6.08 1.37 4.61
N ARG A 34 -6.45 0.49 3.68
CA ARG A 34 -7.71 -0.27 3.76
C ARG A 34 -7.51 -1.66 4.31
N GLU A 35 -6.40 -2.28 3.99
CA GLU A 35 -6.15 -3.66 4.39
C GLU A 35 -4.66 -3.92 4.46
N ILE A 36 -4.24 -4.72 5.41
CA ILE A 36 -2.84 -5.14 5.56
C ILE A 36 -2.83 -6.66 5.59
N MET A 37 -2.00 -7.26 4.75
CA MET A 37 -1.83 -8.71 4.70
C MET A 37 -0.37 -9.06 4.89
N VAL A 38 -0.10 -10.07 5.70
CA VAL A 38 1.23 -10.67 5.75
C VAL A 38 1.26 -11.73 4.66
N VAL A 39 2.25 -11.65 3.81
CA VAL A 39 2.35 -12.52 2.63
C VAL A 39 3.70 -13.20 2.59
N THR A 40 3.84 -14.16 1.69
CA THR A 40 5.12 -14.79 1.40
C THR A 40 5.37 -14.69 -0.10
N GLY A 41 6.64 -14.76 -0.49
CA GLY A 41 7.04 -14.62 -1.88
C GLY A 41 7.95 -13.44 -2.05
N ARG A 42 7.69 -12.59 -3.04
CA ARG A 42 8.56 -11.44 -3.33
C ARG A 42 8.41 -10.28 -2.35
N ALA A 43 7.46 -10.37 -1.44
CA ALA A 43 7.24 -9.35 -0.43
C ALA A 43 6.85 -10.02 0.88
N ASP A 44 6.90 -9.27 1.96
CA ASP A 44 6.54 -9.76 3.29
C ASP A 44 5.19 -9.23 3.74
N ILE A 45 4.83 -8.04 3.29
CA ILE A 45 3.55 -7.41 3.63
C ILE A 45 2.97 -6.82 2.36
N ALA A 46 1.66 -7.00 2.18
CA ALA A 46 0.91 -6.36 1.11
C ALA A 46 -0.13 -5.45 1.74
N VAL A 47 -0.16 -4.19 1.31
CA VAL A 47 -1.04 -3.18 1.86
C VAL A 47 -1.95 -2.65 0.76
N VAL A 48 -3.25 -2.72 0.99
CA VAL A 48 -4.23 -2.12 0.08
C VAL A 48 -4.46 -0.69 0.50
N LEU A 49 -4.21 0.24 -0.43
CA LEU A 49 -4.37 1.67 -0.20
C LEU A 49 -5.56 2.18 -0.99
N GLN A 50 -6.22 3.19 -0.46
CA GLN A 50 -7.29 3.88 -1.18
C GLN A 50 -7.27 5.36 -0.80
N GLY A 51 -7.31 6.21 -1.81
CA GLY A 51 -7.32 7.64 -1.62
C GLY A 51 -7.03 8.34 -2.93
N THR A 52 -6.80 9.66 -2.87
CA THR A 52 -6.35 10.39 -4.04
C THR A 52 -4.92 10.01 -4.36
N ILE A 53 -4.49 10.33 -5.59
CA ILE A 53 -3.10 10.02 -5.97
C ILE A 53 -2.11 10.74 -5.04
N ASP A 54 -2.42 11.94 -4.59
CA ASP A 54 -1.56 12.67 -3.67
C ASP A 54 -1.48 11.97 -2.32
N GLU A 55 -2.60 11.47 -1.81
CA GLU A 55 -2.62 10.75 -0.54
C GLU A 55 -1.80 9.48 -0.61
N ILE A 56 -1.93 8.74 -1.71
CA ILE A 56 -1.17 7.51 -1.93
C ILE A 56 0.32 7.81 -2.02
N ASN A 57 0.69 8.82 -2.81
CA ASN A 57 2.09 9.19 -2.96
C ASN A 57 2.71 9.65 -1.64
N ASN A 58 1.98 10.44 -0.87
CA ASN A 58 2.48 10.91 0.42
C ASN A 58 2.72 9.75 1.38
N LEU A 59 1.81 8.77 1.38
CA LEU A 59 1.97 7.60 2.22
C LEU A 59 3.19 6.77 1.82
N VAL A 60 3.40 6.56 0.52
CA VAL A 60 4.56 5.81 0.04
C VAL A 60 5.86 6.53 0.40
N ILE A 61 5.87 7.86 0.32
CA ILE A 61 7.02 8.65 0.74
C ILE A 61 7.27 8.43 2.24
N ASP A 62 6.23 8.43 3.06
CA ASP A 62 6.37 8.17 4.49
C ASP A 62 6.91 6.77 4.76
N PHE A 63 6.48 5.78 3.98
CA PHE A 63 7.01 4.42 4.11
C PHE A 63 8.51 4.38 3.90
N LYS A 64 9.04 5.18 2.98
CA LYS A 64 10.48 5.21 2.71
C LYS A 64 11.30 5.74 3.87
N LYS A 65 10.67 6.41 4.82
CA LYS A 65 11.34 6.93 6.01
C LYS A 65 11.36 5.91 7.15
N ILE A 66 10.67 4.79 7.00
CA ILE A 66 10.58 3.76 8.04
C ILE A 66 11.79 2.84 7.91
N LYS A 67 12.59 2.77 8.96
CA LYS A 67 13.86 2.02 8.90
C LYS A 67 13.69 0.51 8.80
N GLU A 68 12.55 -0.02 9.22
CA GLU A 68 12.27 -1.44 9.14
C GLU A 68 11.95 -1.90 7.72
N ILE A 69 11.67 -0.97 6.82
CA ILE A 69 11.33 -1.29 5.44
C ILE A 69 12.60 -1.32 4.59
N VAL A 70 12.80 -2.44 3.89
CA VAL A 70 13.91 -2.59 2.95
C VAL A 70 13.56 -1.96 1.61
N SER A 71 12.36 -2.26 1.09
CA SER A 71 11.93 -1.74 -0.19
C SER A 71 10.41 -1.79 -0.29
N THR A 72 9.87 -0.97 -1.19
CA THR A 72 8.44 -0.96 -1.49
C THR A 72 8.27 -0.99 -3.00
N GLU A 73 7.18 -1.61 -3.43
CA GLU A 73 6.74 -1.57 -4.82
C GLU A 73 5.25 -1.25 -4.80
N THR A 74 4.86 -0.18 -5.47
CA THR A 74 3.46 0.26 -5.47
C THR A 74 2.86 0.07 -6.84
N LEU A 75 1.76 -0.68 -6.88
CA LEU A 75 0.99 -0.94 -8.09
C LEU A 75 -0.30 -0.14 -7.99
N ILE A 76 -0.48 0.83 -8.87
CA ILE A 76 -1.63 1.71 -8.84
C ILE A 76 -2.69 1.20 -9.80
N GLU A 77 -3.93 1.14 -9.33
CA GLU A 77 -5.05 0.72 -10.15
C GLU A 77 -5.21 1.64 -11.36
N VAL A 78 -5.36 1.03 -12.53
CA VAL A 78 -5.67 1.76 -13.76
C VAL A 78 -7.07 1.35 -14.18
N GLU A 79 -7.91 2.34 -14.41
CA GLU A 79 -9.27 2.09 -14.84
C GLU A 79 -9.26 1.83 -16.34
N VAL A 80 -9.71 0.66 -16.74
CA VAL A 80 -9.72 0.25 -18.15
C VAL A 80 -11.12 -0.26 -18.49
N ASP A 81 -11.68 0.29 -19.57
CA ASP A 81 -12.94 -0.23 -20.10
C ASP A 81 -12.63 -1.41 -21.01
N MET A 82 -12.85 -2.61 -20.51
CA MET A 82 -12.55 -3.85 -21.23
C MET A 82 -13.79 -4.40 -21.93
N GLY A 83 -14.92 -3.72 -21.83
CA GLY A 83 -16.16 -4.23 -22.37
C GLY A 83 -16.74 -5.39 -21.56
N TRP A 84 -16.23 -5.63 -20.37
CA TRP A 84 -16.72 -6.70 -19.51
C TRP A 84 -17.84 -6.20 -18.61
N SER A 85 -18.80 -7.10 -18.36
CA SER A 85 -19.74 -6.85 -17.28
C SER A 85 -19.03 -7.00 -15.96
N LYS A 86 -19.18 -6.03 -15.10
CA LYS A 86 -18.63 -6.12 -13.75
C LYS A 86 -19.56 -6.93 -12.88
N PRO A 87 -19.01 -7.76 -11.99
CA PRO A 87 -19.83 -8.49 -11.04
C PRO A 87 -20.56 -7.57 -10.07
#